data_52832877866ea342f205259b224b5ac6
#
_entry.id   52832877866ea342f205259b224b5ac6
#
_cell.length_a   1.000
_cell.length_b   1.000
_cell.length_c   1.000
_cell.angle_alpha   90.00
_cell.angle_beta   90.00
_cell.angle_gamma   90.00
#
_symmetry.space_group_name_H-M   'P 1'
#
loop_
_entity.id
_entity.type
_entity.pdbx_description
1 polymer ?
#
loop_
_entity_poly.entity_id
_entity_poly.type
_entity_poly.pdbx_seq_one_letter_code
_entity_poly.pdbx_strand_id
1 'polypeptide(L)'
;MSATRPTFSRALALVAVATVLALGGAAQQSSAEQASAGPNRVVMQVSDGDLGKWNLALNNARNLQADLGAANVEIEIVAYGPGLGMLKRDSAVASRIDEALISGVKIVACENTMRAQKLAPSDMLPSIGYVGAGVVEIMQRQQQGWSYLRP
;
A
#
# COMPACT_ATOMS: atom_id res chain seq x y z
N MET A 1 89.97 17.72 53.78
CA MET A 1 90.43 16.32 53.60
C MET A 1 89.19 15.49 53.35
N SER A 2 89.24 14.65 52.32
CA SER A 2 88.36 13.58 51.94
C SER A 2 87.09 13.94 51.13
N ALA A 3 87.32 13.57 49.93
CA ALA A 3 86.30 13.46 48.90
C ALA A 3 85.40 12.25 49.10
N THR A 4 84.14 12.37 48.63
CA THR A 4 83.45 11.18 48.14
C THR A 4 82.42 11.64 47.15
N ARG A 5 82.48 11.08 45.94
CA ARG A 5 81.68 11.37 44.78
C ARG A 5 80.34 10.63 44.85
N PRO A 6 79.31 11.18 44.23
CA PRO A 6 78.01 10.58 44.24
C PRO A 6 77.83 9.58 43.10
N THR A 7 77.07 8.57 43.33
CA THR A 7 76.61 7.56 42.41
C THR A 7 75.38 8.05 41.64
N PHE A 8 75.52 7.93 40.36
CA PHE A 8 74.39 8.15 39.39
C PHE A 8 73.30 7.10 39.61
N SER A 9 72.12 7.55 40.01
CA SER A 9 70.97 6.70 40.02
C SER A 9 70.15 7.08 38.81
N ARG A 10 70.11 6.16 37.88
CA ARG A 10 69.27 6.26 36.66
C ARG A 10 67.82 6.12 37.05
N ALA A 11 67.10 7.22 37.06
CA ALA A 11 65.66 7.18 37.15
C ALA A 11 65.09 6.69 35.81
N LEU A 12 64.52 5.51 35.82
CA LEU A 12 63.82 4.94 34.71
C LEU A 12 62.41 5.62 34.63
N ALA A 13 62.28 6.50 33.69
CA ALA A 13 60.98 7.11 33.38
C ALA A 13 60.09 6.06 32.74
N LEU A 14 59.15 5.51 33.47
CA LEU A 14 58.06 4.71 32.97
C LEU A 14 57.04 5.65 32.26
N VAL A 15 57.13 5.68 30.95
CA VAL A 15 56.09 6.28 30.13
C VAL A 15 54.90 5.34 30.14
N ALA A 16 53.93 5.65 30.99
CA ALA A 16 52.62 5.00 30.93
C ALA A 16 51.90 5.50 29.68
N VAL A 17 51.94 4.69 28.64
CA VAL A 17 51.06 4.87 27.47
C VAL A 17 49.65 4.49 27.90
N ALA A 18 48.88 5.48 28.28
CA ALA A 18 47.43 5.33 28.47
C ALA A 18 46.78 5.13 27.08
N THR A 19 46.59 3.90 26.69
CA THR A 19 45.75 3.53 25.54
C THR A 19 44.29 3.81 25.91
N VAL A 20 43.83 5.00 25.54
CA VAL A 20 42.42 5.30 25.57
C VAL A 20 41.77 4.49 24.43
N LEU A 21 41.21 3.32 24.78
CA LEU A 21 40.27 2.64 23.93
C LEU A 21 39.02 3.53 23.86
N ALA A 22 38.98 4.42 22.86
CA ALA A 22 37.74 5.02 22.43
C ALA A 22 36.89 3.91 21.84
N LEU A 23 36.01 3.32 22.65
CA LEU A 23 34.87 2.58 22.15
C LEU A 23 33.97 3.60 21.42
N GLY A 24 34.34 3.85 20.18
CA GLY A 24 33.47 4.46 19.22
C GLY A 24 32.28 3.51 19.00
N GLY A 25 31.27 3.63 19.84
CA GLY A 25 29.95 3.09 19.54
C GLY A 25 29.51 3.74 18.25
N ALA A 26 29.78 3.08 17.12
CA ALA A 26 29.07 3.37 15.88
C ALA A 26 27.59 3.11 16.19
N ALA A 27 26.89 4.19 16.55
CA ALA A 27 25.44 4.18 16.45
C ALA A 27 25.16 3.82 15.00
N GLN A 28 24.90 2.53 14.76
CA GLN A 28 24.25 2.08 13.56
C GLN A 28 22.89 2.78 13.60
N GLN A 29 22.84 3.96 12.97
CA GLN A 29 21.62 4.48 12.45
C GLN A 29 21.14 3.42 11.47
N SER A 30 20.26 2.56 11.96
CA SER A 30 19.35 1.84 11.11
C SER A 30 18.59 2.94 10.38
N SER A 31 19.15 3.41 9.28
CA SER A 31 18.32 3.96 8.21
C SER A 31 17.38 2.82 7.90
N ALA A 32 16.20 2.84 8.54
CA ALA A 32 15.07 2.15 8.02
C ALA A 32 15.00 2.69 6.59
N GLU A 33 15.55 1.90 5.69
CA GLU A 33 15.41 2.03 4.26
C GLU A 33 13.91 2.26 4.08
N GLN A 34 13.54 3.53 3.89
CA GLN A 34 12.27 3.85 3.30
C GLN A 34 12.36 3.22 1.92
N ALA A 35 12.07 1.90 1.89
CA ALA A 35 11.70 1.25 0.67
C ALA A 35 10.72 2.23 0.05
N SER A 36 11.07 2.77 -1.10
CA SER A 36 10.17 3.58 -1.91
C SER A 36 8.96 2.68 -2.10
N ALA A 37 8.01 2.82 -1.18
CA ALA A 37 6.77 2.07 -1.24
C ALA A 37 6.20 2.46 -2.59
N GLY A 38 6.09 1.49 -3.48
CA GLY A 38 5.40 1.70 -4.74
C GLY A 38 4.04 2.31 -4.46
N PRO A 39 3.31 2.77 -5.47
CA PRO A 39 2.05 3.44 -5.25
C PRO A 39 1.16 2.61 -4.31
N ASN A 40 0.46 3.26 -3.39
CA ASN A 40 -0.50 2.58 -2.53
C ASN A 40 -1.49 1.83 -3.42
N ARG A 41 -1.76 0.56 -3.13
CA ARG A 41 -2.63 -0.27 -3.97
C ARG A 41 -3.77 -0.84 -3.13
N VAL A 42 -4.99 -0.62 -3.58
CA VAL A 42 -6.20 -0.99 -2.84
C VAL A 42 -7.16 -1.73 -3.75
N VAL A 43 -7.56 -2.94 -3.36
CA VAL A 43 -8.67 -3.67 -3.97
C VAL A 43 -9.89 -3.61 -3.05
N MET A 44 -11.02 -3.17 -3.60
CA MET A 44 -12.28 -3.07 -2.86
C MET A 44 -13.27 -4.11 -3.35
N GLN A 45 -13.83 -4.85 -2.42
CA GLN A 45 -14.91 -5.79 -2.70
C GLN A 45 -16.27 -5.08 -2.63
N VAL A 46 -17.10 -5.24 -3.66
CA VAL A 46 -18.52 -4.88 -3.63
C VAL A 46 -19.34 -6.11 -3.98
N SER A 47 -19.91 -6.75 -2.95
CA SER A 47 -20.73 -7.96 -3.11
C SER A 47 -22.19 -7.78 -2.67
N ASP A 48 -22.51 -6.65 -2.06
CA ASP A 48 -23.84 -6.36 -1.54
C ASP A 48 -24.69 -5.59 -2.56
N GLY A 49 -25.98 -5.89 -2.63
CA GLY A 49 -26.95 -5.19 -3.51
C GLY A 49 -27.51 -3.91 -2.88
N ASP A 50 -26.79 -3.32 -1.95
CA ASP A 50 -27.23 -2.16 -1.17
C ASP A 50 -26.65 -0.86 -1.72
N LEU A 51 -27.52 0.11 -2.02
CA LEU A 51 -27.12 1.41 -2.56
C LEU A 51 -26.20 2.20 -1.63
N GLY A 52 -26.38 2.08 -0.31
CA GLY A 52 -25.52 2.72 0.68
C GLY A 52 -24.10 2.16 0.63
N LYS A 53 -23.97 0.84 0.45
CA LYS A 53 -22.67 0.17 0.27
C LYS A 53 -21.97 0.58 -1.02
N TRP A 54 -22.70 0.72 -2.12
CA TRP A 54 -22.14 1.20 -3.39
C TRP A 54 -21.62 2.64 -3.26
N ASN A 55 -22.41 3.50 -2.62
CA ASN A 55 -22.00 4.88 -2.34
C ASN A 55 -20.80 4.93 -1.41
N LEU A 56 -20.74 4.07 -0.41
CA LEU A 56 -19.60 4.00 0.53
C LEU A 56 -18.31 3.58 -0.19
N ALA A 57 -18.37 2.59 -1.08
CA ALA A 57 -17.23 2.17 -1.89
C ALA A 57 -16.67 3.33 -2.73
N LEU A 58 -17.55 4.05 -3.42
CA LEU A 58 -17.17 5.22 -4.24
C LEU A 58 -16.63 6.38 -3.39
N ASN A 59 -17.21 6.63 -2.21
CA ASN A 59 -16.68 7.61 -1.26
C ASN A 59 -15.28 7.24 -0.77
N ASN A 60 -15.06 5.97 -0.43
CA ASN A 60 -13.75 5.48 0.03
C ASN A 60 -12.69 5.65 -1.06
N ALA A 61 -13.01 5.32 -2.31
CA ALA A 61 -12.10 5.53 -3.43
C ALA A 61 -11.71 7.01 -3.58
N ARG A 62 -12.70 7.90 -3.54
CA ARG A 62 -12.47 9.35 -3.60
C ARG A 62 -11.63 9.87 -2.44
N ASN A 63 -11.90 9.41 -1.21
CA ASN A 63 -11.15 9.82 -0.03
C ASN A 63 -9.69 9.37 -0.11
N LEU A 64 -9.42 8.12 -0.55
CA LEU A 64 -8.06 7.64 -0.78
C LEU A 64 -7.31 8.51 -1.80
N GLN A 65 -7.95 8.90 -2.89
CA GLN A 65 -7.34 9.79 -3.88
C GLN A 65 -7.15 11.22 -3.35
N ALA A 66 -8.06 11.71 -2.53
CA ALA A 66 -7.95 13.05 -1.94
C ALA A 66 -6.80 13.14 -0.93
N ASP A 67 -6.64 12.11 -0.09
CA ASP A 67 -5.64 12.11 0.98
C ASP A 67 -4.23 11.74 0.48
N LEU A 68 -4.13 10.78 -0.44
CA LEU A 68 -2.84 10.26 -0.92
C LEU A 68 -2.37 10.90 -2.23
N GLY A 69 -3.27 11.57 -2.95
CA GLY A 69 -3.09 11.99 -4.33
C GLY A 69 -3.42 10.89 -5.33
N ALA A 70 -4.19 11.22 -6.38
CA ALA A 70 -4.63 10.24 -7.38
C ALA A 70 -3.48 9.53 -8.11
N ALA A 71 -2.33 10.19 -8.28
CA ALA A 71 -1.13 9.60 -8.89
C ALA A 71 -0.37 8.63 -7.96
N ASN A 72 -0.66 8.63 -6.66
CA ASN A 72 0.06 7.87 -5.64
C ASN A 72 -0.75 6.67 -5.11
N VAL A 73 -1.93 6.42 -5.66
CA VAL A 73 -2.79 5.31 -5.27
C VAL A 73 -3.43 4.64 -6.47
N GLU A 74 -3.29 3.32 -6.56
CA GLU A 74 -4.03 2.50 -7.50
C GLU A 74 -5.23 1.89 -6.79
N ILE A 75 -6.41 2.07 -7.34
CA ILE A 75 -7.66 1.57 -6.75
C ILE A 75 -8.36 0.68 -7.76
N GLU A 76 -8.78 -0.50 -7.33
CA GLU A 76 -9.62 -1.39 -8.11
C GLU A 76 -10.85 -1.79 -7.31
N ILE A 77 -12.03 -1.56 -7.86
CA ILE A 77 -13.33 -1.99 -7.30
C ILE A 77 -13.77 -3.23 -8.06
N VAL A 78 -13.95 -4.34 -7.35
CA VAL A 78 -14.39 -5.62 -7.89
C VAL A 78 -15.83 -5.89 -7.46
N ALA A 79 -16.77 -5.82 -8.41
CA ALA A 79 -18.19 -6.07 -8.16
C ALA A 79 -18.59 -7.48 -8.59
N TYR A 80 -19.23 -8.23 -7.70
CA TYR A 80 -19.75 -9.56 -7.96
C TYR A 80 -20.98 -9.89 -7.10
N GLY A 81 -21.63 -11.02 -7.36
CA GLY A 81 -22.87 -11.37 -6.67
C GLY A 81 -23.92 -10.25 -6.80
N PRO A 82 -24.69 -9.96 -5.73
CA PRO A 82 -25.64 -8.87 -5.73
C PRO A 82 -25.02 -7.48 -6.00
N GLY A 83 -23.74 -7.29 -5.66
CA GLY A 83 -23.00 -6.04 -5.90
C GLY A 83 -22.84 -5.71 -7.38
N LEU A 84 -22.98 -6.69 -8.28
CA LEU A 84 -22.92 -6.45 -9.72
C LEU A 84 -24.00 -5.46 -10.19
N GLY A 85 -25.10 -5.33 -9.44
CA GLY A 85 -26.15 -4.35 -9.71
C GLY A 85 -25.66 -2.92 -9.79
N MET A 86 -24.59 -2.58 -9.08
CA MET A 86 -23.94 -1.27 -9.12
C MET A 86 -23.45 -0.91 -10.54
N LEU A 87 -23.09 -1.90 -11.36
CA LEU A 87 -22.47 -1.72 -12.66
C LEU A 87 -23.44 -1.87 -13.84
N LYS A 88 -24.73 -2.07 -13.57
CA LYS A 88 -25.73 -2.13 -14.63
C LYS A 88 -25.96 -0.75 -15.27
N ARG A 89 -26.37 -0.75 -16.52
CA ARG A 89 -26.64 0.47 -17.29
C ARG A 89 -27.65 1.42 -16.62
N ASP A 90 -28.63 0.87 -15.90
CA ASP A 90 -29.67 1.59 -15.16
C ASP A 90 -29.31 1.82 -13.68
N SER A 91 -28.05 1.68 -13.31
CA SER A 91 -27.58 1.85 -11.93
C SER A 91 -27.83 3.27 -11.41
N ALA A 92 -28.38 3.37 -10.20
CA ALA A 92 -28.57 4.64 -9.52
C ALA A 92 -27.24 5.40 -9.20
N VAL A 93 -26.10 4.73 -9.33
CA VAL A 93 -24.77 5.33 -9.12
C VAL A 93 -23.96 5.46 -10.41
N ALA A 94 -24.59 5.32 -11.58
CA ALA A 94 -23.90 5.32 -12.86
C ALA A 94 -23.00 6.54 -13.06
N SER A 95 -23.51 7.77 -12.83
CA SER A 95 -22.71 9.00 -12.97
C SER A 95 -21.50 9.02 -12.04
N ARG A 96 -21.63 8.50 -10.83
CA ARG A 96 -20.52 8.41 -9.86
C ARG A 96 -19.48 7.38 -10.27
N ILE A 97 -19.89 6.32 -10.95
CA ILE A 97 -18.98 5.33 -11.54
C ILE A 97 -18.19 5.96 -12.67
N ASP A 98 -18.84 6.71 -13.54
CA ASP A 98 -18.15 7.44 -14.61
C ASP A 98 -17.11 8.43 -14.06
N GLU A 99 -17.46 9.19 -13.02
CA GLU A 99 -16.53 10.08 -12.31
C GLU A 99 -15.31 9.31 -11.75
N ALA A 100 -15.56 8.15 -11.11
CA ALA A 100 -14.50 7.33 -10.56
C ALA A 100 -13.57 6.76 -11.66
N LEU A 101 -14.13 6.30 -12.77
CA LEU A 101 -13.37 5.83 -13.93
C LEU A 101 -12.51 6.94 -14.53
N ILE A 102 -13.07 8.14 -14.68
CA ILE A 102 -12.34 9.35 -15.18
C ILE A 102 -11.19 9.70 -14.21
N SER A 103 -11.38 9.54 -12.92
CA SER A 103 -10.34 9.80 -11.92
C SER A 103 -9.27 8.69 -11.84
N GLY A 104 -9.35 7.64 -12.67
CA GLY A 104 -8.36 6.57 -12.75
C GLY A 104 -8.64 5.37 -11.85
N VAL A 105 -9.81 5.31 -11.20
CA VAL A 105 -10.23 4.10 -10.47
C VAL A 105 -10.58 3.01 -11.47
N LYS A 106 -10.02 1.82 -11.33
CA LYS A 106 -10.44 0.63 -12.05
C LYS A 106 -11.71 0.07 -11.44
N ILE A 107 -12.69 -0.27 -12.27
CA ILE A 107 -13.93 -0.89 -11.83
C ILE A 107 -14.20 -2.09 -12.71
N VAL A 108 -14.33 -3.28 -12.12
CA VAL A 108 -14.45 -4.53 -12.86
C VAL A 108 -15.67 -5.34 -12.42
N ALA A 109 -16.34 -5.93 -13.41
CA ALA A 109 -17.48 -6.83 -13.26
C ALA A 109 -17.02 -8.30 -13.29
N CYS A 110 -17.58 -9.12 -12.41
CA CYS A 110 -17.38 -10.56 -12.40
C CYS A 110 -18.20 -11.25 -13.48
N GLU A 111 -17.55 -11.83 -14.49
CA GLU A 111 -18.22 -12.55 -15.58
C GLU A 111 -18.97 -13.80 -15.09
N ASN A 112 -18.48 -14.51 -14.06
CA ASN A 112 -19.21 -15.62 -13.46
C ASN A 112 -20.58 -15.17 -12.93
N THR A 113 -20.62 -14.00 -12.28
CA THR A 113 -21.88 -13.41 -11.81
C THR A 113 -22.77 -12.98 -12.97
N MET A 114 -22.19 -12.37 -14.00
CA MET A 114 -22.94 -11.99 -15.19
C MET A 114 -23.63 -13.20 -15.83
N ARG A 115 -22.88 -14.30 -16.02
CA ARG A 115 -23.44 -15.55 -16.55
C ARG A 115 -24.56 -16.09 -15.68
N ALA A 116 -24.39 -16.11 -14.37
CA ALA A 116 -25.40 -16.59 -13.42
C ALA A 116 -26.68 -15.72 -13.46
N GLN A 117 -26.54 -14.43 -13.68
CA GLN A 117 -27.65 -13.47 -13.79
C GLN A 117 -28.15 -13.29 -15.23
N LYS A 118 -27.59 -14.00 -16.21
CA LYS A 118 -27.93 -13.93 -17.65
C LYS A 118 -27.76 -12.50 -18.21
N LEU A 119 -26.73 -11.79 -17.77
CA LEU A 119 -26.39 -10.45 -18.22
C LEU A 119 -25.34 -10.50 -19.34
N ALA A 120 -25.55 -9.68 -20.36
CA ALA A 120 -24.59 -9.44 -21.42
C ALA A 120 -23.79 -8.14 -21.16
N PRO A 121 -22.63 -7.93 -21.82
CA PRO A 121 -21.90 -6.66 -21.71
C PRO A 121 -22.73 -5.43 -22.09
N SER A 122 -23.74 -5.59 -22.97
CA SER A 122 -24.68 -4.53 -23.34
C SER A 122 -25.60 -4.05 -22.21
N ASP A 123 -25.74 -4.87 -21.15
CA ASP A 123 -26.54 -4.54 -19.97
C ASP A 123 -25.75 -3.76 -18.93
N MET A 124 -24.44 -3.65 -19.14
CA MET A 124 -23.51 -3.04 -18.20
C MET A 124 -23.14 -1.61 -18.62
N LEU A 125 -22.64 -0.83 -17.67
CA LEU A 125 -22.08 0.49 -17.93
C LEU A 125 -20.90 0.38 -18.91
N PRO A 126 -20.72 1.35 -19.81
CA PRO A 126 -19.54 1.40 -20.68
C PRO A 126 -18.27 1.68 -19.85
N SER A 127 -17.13 1.36 -20.43
CA SER A 127 -15.80 1.67 -19.86
C SER A 127 -15.41 0.93 -18.57
N ILE A 128 -16.25 0.03 -18.05
CA ILE A 128 -15.84 -0.89 -16.98
C ILE A 128 -15.01 -2.05 -17.53
N GLY A 129 -14.17 -2.64 -16.66
CA GLY A 129 -13.46 -3.87 -16.99
C GLY A 129 -14.26 -5.13 -16.65
N TYR A 130 -13.72 -6.28 -17.06
CA TYR A 130 -14.32 -7.58 -16.78
C TYR A 130 -13.24 -8.53 -16.26
N VAL A 131 -13.61 -9.37 -15.29
CA VAL A 131 -12.73 -10.43 -14.75
C VAL A 131 -13.52 -11.74 -14.67
N GLY A 132 -12.88 -12.84 -14.98
CA GLY A 132 -13.55 -14.15 -15.02
C GLY A 132 -14.24 -14.52 -13.71
N ALA A 133 -13.57 -14.28 -12.59
CA ALA A 133 -14.10 -14.53 -11.24
C ALA A 133 -13.64 -13.44 -10.27
N GLY A 134 -14.56 -12.65 -9.74
CA GLY A 134 -14.22 -11.52 -8.84
C GLY A 134 -13.48 -11.93 -7.58
N VAL A 135 -13.80 -13.09 -6.98
CA VAL A 135 -13.09 -13.59 -5.81
C VAL A 135 -11.65 -13.99 -6.11
N VAL A 136 -11.38 -14.49 -7.32
CA VAL A 136 -10.02 -14.83 -7.77
C VAL A 136 -9.23 -13.55 -8.01
N GLU A 137 -9.83 -12.55 -8.64
CA GLU A 137 -9.20 -11.24 -8.83
C GLU A 137 -8.78 -10.63 -7.49
N ILE A 138 -9.68 -10.58 -6.50
CA ILE A 138 -9.37 -10.07 -5.16
C ILE A 138 -8.23 -10.85 -4.51
N MET A 139 -8.23 -12.18 -4.60
CA MET A 139 -7.16 -13.03 -4.06
C MET A 139 -5.82 -12.71 -4.74
N GLN A 140 -5.80 -12.60 -6.06
CA GLN A 140 -4.59 -12.31 -6.82
C GLN A 140 -4.03 -10.91 -6.49
N ARG A 141 -4.90 -9.91 -6.34
CA ARG A 141 -4.49 -8.56 -5.92
C ARG A 141 -3.84 -8.58 -4.53
N GLN A 142 -4.44 -9.31 -3.58
CA GLN A 142 -3.84 -9.44 -2.24
C GLN A 142 -2.47 -10.16 -2.29
N GLN A 143 -2.32 -11.19 -3.11
CA GLN A 143 -1.02 -11.86 -3.32
C GLN A 143 0.03 -10.94 -3.94
N GLN A 144 -0.40 -9.94 -4.70
CA GLN A 144 0.44 -8.88 -5.26
C GLN A 144 0.72 -7.74 -4.27
N GLY A 145 0.28 -7.85 -3.02
CA GLY A 145 0.51 -6.88 -1.96
C GLY A 145 -0.50 -5.71 -1.95
N TRP A 146 -1.67 -5.87 -2.55
CA TRP A 146 -2.73 -4.87 -2.45
C TRP A 146 -3.44 -4.94 -1.11
N SER A 147 -3.75 -3.79 -0.54
CA SER A 147 -4.61 -3.71 0.64
C SER A 147 -6.04 -4.05 0.25
N TYR A 148 -6.70 -4.89 1.06
CA TYR A 148 -8.09 -5.27 0.84
C TYR A 148 -9.04 -4.43 1.69
N LEU A 149 -10.10 -3.91 1.05
CA LEU A 149 -11.20 -3.23 1.72
C LEU A 149 -12.54 -3.83 1.33
N ARG A 150 -13.44 -3.87 2.29
CA ARG A 150 -14.86 -4.20 2.09
C ARG A 150 -15.71 -3.13 2.77
N PRO A 151 -16.36 -2.25 2.01
CA PRO A 151 -17.27 -1.22 2.51
C PRO A 151 -18.54 -1.78 3.15
#